data_ce0e88bf91fb7044905edb67e0570516
#
_entry.id   ce0e88bf91fb7044905edb67e0570516
#
_cell.length_a   1.000
_cell.length_b   1.000
_cell.length_c   1.000
_cell.angle_alpha   90.00
_cell.angle_beta   90.00
_cell.angle_gamma   90.00
#
_symmetry.space_group_name_H-M   'P 1'
#
loop_
_entity.id
_entity.type
_entity.pdbx_description
1 polymer ?
#
loop_
_entity_poly.entity_id
_entity_poly.type
_entity_poly.pdbx_seq_one_letter_code
_entity_poly.pdbx_strand_id
1 'polypeptide(L)'
;PAFVGILLRTFLTRFPMYDYIIVGAGSAGCLLANRLSADANNRVLLLEAGPSDHTHWIRKTNPLNMLVLMQSRKFNWGYRCEPEAATGNRPFFWPRGKALGGCSSVNAMIYARGHQWDFDHWAALGNQGWDYASVLPYFLKHERQQRGKSAFHNDAGTMDVVDTNFHFPPSEAFVKACGEAGFALNDDFNGAEQ
;
A
#
# COMPACT_ATOMS: atom_id res chain seq x y z
N PRO A 1 -34.96 23.55 -31.86
CA PRO A 1 -34.05 22.41 -31.77
C PRO A 1 -32.58 22.82 -31.87
N ALA A 2 -32.20 23.81 -32.69
CA ALA A 2 -30.83 24.27 -32.88
C ALA A 2 -30.24 24.97 -31.63
N PHE A 3 -31.06 25.69 -30.86
CA PHE A 3 -30.61 26.41 -29.66
C PHE A 3 -30.20 25.46 -28.51
N VAL A 4 -30.87 24.33 -28.37
CA VAL A 4 -30.54 23.34 -27.33
C VAL A 4 -29.22 22.63 -27.67
N GLY A 5 -28.93 22.36 -28.93
CA GLY A 5 -27.68 21.76 -29.38
C GLY A 5 -26.43 22.63 -29.19
N ILE A 6 -26.60 23.97 -29.36
CA ILE A 6 -25.50 24.94 -29.14
C ILE A 6 -25.21 25.10 -27.64
N LEU A 7 -26.24 25.15 -26.80
CA LEU A 7 -26.05 25.18 -25.33
C LEU A 7 -25.39 23.93 -24.79
N LEU A 8 -25.76 22.75 -25.26
CA LEU A 8 -25.11 21.49 -24.86
C LEU A 8 -23.63 21.44 -25.30
N ARG A 9 -23.31 21.86 -26.54
CA ARG A 9 -21.92 21.93 -27.01
C ARG A 9 -21.10 22.95 -26.22
N THR A 10 -21.67 24.12 -25.89
CA THR A 10 -20.97 25.16 -25.12
C THR A 10 -20.77 24.74 -23.66
N PHE A 11 -21.67 23.93 -23.07
CA PHE A 11 -21.50 23.38 -21.74
C PHE A 11 -20.43 22.27 -21.71
N LEU A 12 -20.39 21.39 -22.71
CA LEU A 12 -19.41 20.31 -22.80
C LEU A 12 -17.98 20.81 -23.03
N THR A 13 -17.80 21.98 -23.67
CA THR A 13 -16.48 22.60 -23.88
C THR A 13 -15.94 23.33 -22.66
N ARG A 14 -16.72 23.53 -21.60
CA ARG A 14 -16.31 24.23 -20.37
C ARG A 14 -15.71 23.29 -19.29
N PHE A 15 -15.96 21.99 -19.37
CA PHE A 15 -15.40 21.04 -18.42
C PHE A 15 -14.21 20.33 -19.07
N PRO A 16 -13.06 20.27 -18.37
CA PRO A 16 -11.95 19.50 -18.87
C PRO A 16 -12.36 18.03 -18.97
N MET A 17 -12.28 17.45 -20.17
CA MET A 17 -12.49 16.03 -20.35
C MET A 17 -11.21 15.29 -19.90
N TYR A 18 -11.38 14.21 -19.14
CA TYR A 18 -10.31 13.34 -18.69
C TYR A 18 -10.46 11.99 -19.35
N ASP A 19 -9.32 11.39 -19.76
CA ASP A 19 -9.27 10.05 -20.31
C ASP A 19 -9.38 9.01 -19.19
N TYR A 20 -8.84 9.36 -18.00
CA TYR A 20 -8.88 8.51 -16.81
C TYR A 20 -9.26 9.31 -15.58
N ILE A 21 -10.15 8.74 -14.77
CA ILE A 21 -10.51 9.26 -13.45
C ILE A 21 -10.20 8.18 -12.43
N ILE A 22 -9.24 8.46 -11.54
CA ILE A 22 -8.79 7.55 -10.48
C ILE A 22 -9.38 8.05 -9.17
N VAL A 23 -10.16 7.21 -8.50
CA VAL A 23 -10.79 7.53 -7.22
C VAL A 23 -9.98 6.90 -6.09
N GLY A 24 -9.39 7.76 -5.27
CA GLY A 24 -8.51 7.41 -4.16
C GLY A 24 -7.03 7.45 -4.53
N ALA A 25 -6.29 8.35 -3.89
CA ALA A 25 -4.85 8.48 -4.02
C ALA A 25 -4.09 7.61 -2.99
N GLY A 26 -4.52 6.37 -2.80
CA GLY A 26 -3.78 5.36 -2.07
C GLY A 26 -2.61 4.81 -2.89
N SER A 27 -1.94 3.75 -2.38
CA SER A 27 -0.76 3.15 -3.02
C SER A 27 -1.01 2.78 -4.48
N ALA A 28 -2.14 2.12 -4.77
CA ALA A 28 -2.51 1.72 -6.14
C ALA A 28 -2.89 2.92 -7.00
N GLY A 29 -3.71 3.85 -6.49
CA GLY A 29 -4.15 5.02 -7.24
C GLY A 29 -3.01 5.96 -7.61
N CYS A 30 -2.07 6.18 -6.71
CA CYS A 30 -0.86 6.95 -6.98
C CYS A 30 0.01 6.29 -8.06
N LEU A 31 0.15 4.96 -8.01
CA LEU A 31 0.89 4.21 -9.03
C LEU A 31 0.22 4.31 -10.40
N LEU A 32 -1.10 4.10 -10.47
CA LEU A 32 -1.87 4.24 -11.71
C LEU A 32 -1.78 5.65 -12.28
N ALA A 33 -1.94 6.67 -11.43
CA ALA A 33 -1.81 8.07 -11.86
C ALA A 33 -0.43 8.34 -12.47
N ASN A 34 0.63 7.88 -11.82
CA ASN A 34 2.01 8.02 -12.32
C ASN A 34 2.21 7.31 -13.67
N ARG A 35 1.72 6.09 -13.82
CA ARG A 35 1.94 5.30 -15.05
C ARG A 35 1.11 5.81 -16.23
N LEU A 36 -0.16 6.15 -15.98
CA LEU A 36 -1.05 6.63 -17.04
C LEU A 36 -0.68 8.04 -17.52
N SER A 37 -0.24 8.91 -16.61
CA SER A 37 0.19 10.26 -16.96
C SER A 37 1.60 10.33 -17.57
N ALA A 38 2.33 9.21 -17.63
CA ALA A 38 3.61 9.16 -18.35
C ALA A 38 3.45 9.37 -19.86
N ASP A 39 2.30 9.02 -20.42
CA ASP A 39 1.91 9.44 -21.76
C ASP A 39 1.27 10.84 -21.68
N ALA A 40 1.92 11.84 -22.29
CA ALA A 40 1.47 13.22 -22.29
C ALA A 40 0.10 13.45 -22.99
N ASN A 41 -0.35 12.50 -23.80
CA ASN A 41 -1.66 12.54 -24.44
C ASN A 41 -2.79 12.17 -23.46
N ASN A 42 -2.49 11.47 -22.38
CA ASN A 42 -3.47 11.09 -21.37
C ASN A 42 -3.73 12.23 -20.38
N ARG A 43 -4.98 12.56 -20.22
CA ARG A 43 -5.46 13.48 -19.19
C ARG A 43 -5.99 12.68 -18.01
N VAL A 44 -5.24 12.65 -16.92
CA VAL A 44 -5.55 11.85 -15.74
C VAL A 44 -6.02 12.75 -14.60
N LEU A 45 -7.17 12.44 -14.04
CA LEU A 45 -7.70 13.06 -12.82
C LEU A 45 -7.56 12.09 -11.66
N LEU A 46 -6.83 12.48 -10.63
CA LEU A 46 -6.74 11.76 -9.36
C LEU A 46 -7.54 12.47 -8.29
N LEU A 47 -8.53 11.79 -7.72
CA LEU A 47 -9.40 12.30 -6.65
C LEU A 47 -8.99 11.68 -5.31
N GLU A 48 -8.81 12.50 -4.29
CA GLU A 48 -8.54 12.07 -2.92
C GLU A 48 -9.44 12.79 -1.93
N ALA A 49 -10.00 12.04 -0.99
CA ALA A 49 -10.91 12.58 0.03
C ALA A 49 -10.16 13.19 1.21
N GLY A 50 -8.93 12.77 1.43
CA GLY A 50 -8.11 13.22 2.56
C GLY A 50 -7.20 14.40 2.21
N PRO A 51 -6.52 14.95 3.19
CA PRO A 51 -5.57 16.04 3.01
C PRO A 51 -4.25 15.56 2.38
N SER A 52 -3.38 16.52 2.07
CA SER A 52 -2.00 16.24 1.70
C SER A 52 -1.25 15.49 2.82
N ASP A 53 -0.33 14.61 2.43
CA ASP A 53 0.62 13.91 3.30
C ASP A 53 1.76 14.83 3.82
N HIS A 54 1.85 16.06 3.29
CA HIS A 54 2.85 17.06 3.66
C HIS A 54 2.60 17.65 5.06
N THR A 55 2.49 16.79 6.06
CA THR A 55 2.32 17.19 7.46
C THR A 55 3.40 16.55 8.33
N HIS A 56 3.76 17.23 9.42
CA HIS A 56 4.73 16.68 10.37
C HIS A 56 4.25 15.38 11.01
N TRP A 57 2.93 15.18 11.12
CA TRP A 57 2.32 13.97 11.67
C TRP A 57 2.63 12.73 10.83
N ILE A 58 2.58 12.86 9.50
CA ILE A 58 2.86 11.76 8.57
C ILE A 58 4.37 11.62 8.35
N ARG A 59 5.09 12.73 8.17
CA ARG A 59 6.50 12.70 7.78
C ARG A 59 7.49 12.39 8.90
N LYS A 60 7.08 12.54 10.16
CA LYS A 60 7.89 12.14 11.31
C LYS A 60 7.45 10.76 11.79
N THR A 61 8.25 9.76 11.51
CA THR A 61 8.08 8.40 12.00
C THR A 61 8.33 8.34 13.51
N ASN A 62 7.24 8.40 14.27
CA ASN A 62 7.25 8.35 15.71
C ASN A 62 6.03 7.52 16.13
N PRO A 63 6.16 6.52 17.02
CA PRO A 63 5.03 5.70 17.50
C PRO A 63 3.85 6.53 18.00
N LEU A 64 4.12 7.66 18.66
CA LEU A 64 3.06 8.56 19.13
C LEU A 64 2.28 9.18 17.98
N ASN A 65 2.98 9.61 16.91
CA ASN A 65 2.32 10.13 15.72
C ASN A 65 1.41 9.09 15.06
N MET A 66 1.84 7.83 15.03
CA MET A 66 1.02 6.73 14.50
C MET A 66 -0.28 6.57 15.28
N LEU A 67 -0.24 6.62 16.62
CA LEU A 67 -1.45 6.57 17.45
C LEU A 67 -2.38 7.76 17.17
N VAL A 68 -1.84 8.96 17.03
CA VAL A 68 -2.62 10.16 16.68
C VAL A 68 -3.25 10.01 15.30
N LEU A 69 -2.51 9.55 14.30
CA LEU A 69 -3.02 9.34 12.94
C LEU A 69 -4.13 8.28 12.90
N MET A 70 -3.97 7.18 13.64
CA MET A 70 -4.99 6.12 13.71
C MET A 70 -6.31 6.60 14.31
N GLN A 71 -6.29 7.55 15.25
CA GLN A 71 -7.49 8.07 15.90
C GLN A 71 -8.06 9.32 15.23
N SER A 72 -7.30 9.96 14.38
CA SER A 72 -7.69 11.23 13.74
C SER A 72 -8.71 11.02 12.62
N ARG A 73 -9.92 11.57 12.77
CA ARG A 73 -10.94 11.61 11.70
C ARG A 73 -10.49 12.37 10.45
N LYS A 74 -9.47 13.18 10.56
CA LYS A 74 -8.88 13.90 9.41
C LYS A 74 -8.06 12.97 8.53
N PHE A 75 -7.28 12.05 9.12
CA PHE A 75 -6.33 11.17 8.42
C PHE A 75 -6.76 9.71 8.36
N ASN A 76 -7.90 9.37 8.98
CA ASN A 76 -8.40 8.01 9.06
C ASN A 76 -9.91 7.99 8.81
N TRP A 77 -10.37 7.02 8.03
CA TRP A 77 -11.80 6.78 7.81
C TRP A 77 -12.51 6.34 9.09
N GLY A 78 -11.79 5.64 9.98
CA GLY A 78 -12.30 5.19 11.26
C GLY A 78 -13.37 4.11 11.15
N TYR A 79 -13.22 3.20 10.19
CA TYR A 79 -14.15 2.08 10.01
C TYR A 79 -14.15 1.15 11.21
N ARG A 80 -15.26 0.46 11.39
CA ARG A 80 -15.42 -0.67 12.30
C ARG A 80 -15.99 -1.83 11.52
N CYS A 81 -15.50 -3.03 11.81
CA CYS A 81 -16.09 -4.25 11.26
C CYS A 81 -17.41 -4.54 11.94
N GLU A 82 -18.33 -5.15 11.21
CA GLU A 82 -19.52 -5.74 11.80
C GLU A 82 -19.15 -6.88 12.76
N PRO A 83 -19.91 -7.09 13.83
CA PRO A 83 -19.69 -8.21 14.73
C PRO A 83 -19.88 -9.55 14.00
N GLU A 84 -18.93 -10.46 14.15
CA GLU A 84 -18.98 -11.80 13.59
C GLU A 84 -18.84 -12.86 14.67
N ALA A 85 -19.57 -13.99 14.55
CA ALA A 85 -19.53 -15.07 15.53
C ALA A 85 -18.12 -15.67 15.70
N ALA A 86 -17.36 -15.80 14.60
CA ALA A 86 -15.97 -16.28 14.60
C ALA A 86 -15.03 -15.41 15.44
N THR A 87 -15.38 -14.15 15.68
CA THR A 87 -14.59 -13.20 16.50
C THR A 87 -15.21 -12.95 17.87
N GLY A 88 -16.15 -13.80 18.28
CA GLY A 88 -16.89 -13.63 19.55
C GLY A 88 -17.80 -12.40 19.54
N ASN A 89 -18.34 -12.04 18.39
CA ASN A 89 -19.21 -10.87 18.16
C ASN A 89 -18.57 -9.53 18.57
N ARG A 90 -17.25 -9.43 18.48
CA ARG A 90 -16.53 -8.19 18.78
C ARG A 90 -16.39 -7.31 17.56
N PRO A 91 -16.83 -6.03 17.59
CA PRO A 91 -16.55 -5.08 16.54
C PRO A 91 -15.09 -4.64 16.63
N PHE A 92 -14.32 -4.83 15.58
CA PHE A 92 -12.94 -4.35 15.51
C PHE A 92 -12.86 -2.95 14.89
N PHE A 93 -11.99 -2.13 15.43
CA PHE A 93 -11.57 -0.90 14.78
C PHE A 93 -10.67 -1.23 13.58
N TRP A 94 -11.04 -0.73 12.41
CA TRP A 94 -10.35 -1.03 11.16
C TRP A 94 -9.78 0.25 10.55
N PRO A 95 -8.59 0.69 10.98
CA PRO A 95 -8.02 1.93 10.50
C PRO A 95 -7.71 1.87 9.00
N ARG A 96 -8.07 2.92 8.29
CA ARG A 96 -7.73 3.12 6.87
C ARG A 96 -7.32 4.56 6.64
N GLY A 97 -6.17 4.77 5.98
CA GLY A 97 -5.64 6.08 5.69
C GLY A 97 -6.57 6.90 4.80
N LYS A 98 -6.74 8.16 5.16
CA LYS A 98 -7.51 9.17 4.45
C LYS A 98 -6.59 10.37 4.20
N ALA A 99 -5.71 10.25 3.23
CA ALA A 99 -4.73 11.26 2.84
C ALA A 99 -4.11 10.87 1.49
N LEU A 100 -3.36 11.75 0.86
CA LEU A 100 -2.47 11.38 -0.24
C LEU A 100 -1.53 10.25 0.22
N GLY A 101 -1.41 9.19 -0.59
CA GLY A 101 -0.71 7.96 -0.24
C GLY A 101 -1.58 6.94 0.51
N GLY A 102 -2.77 7.32 1.01
CA GLY A 102 -3.70 6.42 1.68
C GLY A 102 -3.07 5.69 2.88
N CYS A 103 -3.22 4.37 2.94
CA CYS A 103 -2.64 3.56 4.02
C CYS A 103 -1.11 3.55 4.01
N SER A 104 -0.44 3.74 2.86
CA SER A 104 1.03 3.80 2.84
C SER A 104 1.60 5.05 3.52
N SER A 105 0.79 6.11 3.67
CA SER A 105 1.19 7.31 4.43
C SER A 105 0.99 7.19 5.95
N VAL A 106 0.27 6.17 6.44
CA VAL A 106 -0.10 6.03 7.86
C VAL A 106 0.13 4.63 8.43
N ASN A 107 0.75 3.72 7.69
CA ASN A 107 1.06 2.36 8.13
C ASN A 107 2.31 2.31 9.04
N ALA A 108 2.66 1.13 9.50
CA ALA A 108 3.84 0.90 10.32
C ALA A 108 5.15 0.73 9.51
N MET A 109 5.10 0.91 8.19
CA MET A 109 6.23 0.80 7.26
C MET A 109 6.97 -0.55 7.29
N ILE A 110 6.27 -1.62 7.62
CA ILE A 110 6.81 -2.98 7.54
C ILE A 110 6.60 -3.47 6.11
N TYR A 111 7.71 -3.80 5.43
CA TYR A 111 7.68 -4.39 4.10
C TYR A 111 7.67 -5.91 4.22
N ALA A 112 6.50 -6.51 4.02
CA ALA A 112 6.32 -7.95 3.98
C ALA A 112 5.43 -8.32 2.79
N ARG A 113 5.86 -9.32 2.03
CA ARG A 113 5.07 -9.92 0.95
C ARG A 113 4.17 -11.00 1.51
N GLY A 114 3.09 -11.33 0.79
CA GLY A 114 2.33 -12.53 1.04
C GLY A 114 3.19 -13.79 0.82
N HIS A 115 2.88 -14.85 1.53
CA HIS A 115 3.55 -16.14 1.36
C HIS A 115 3.32 -16.70 -0.06
N GLN A 116 4.27 -17.43 -0.60
CA GLN A 116 4.14 -18.07 -1.92
C GLN A 116 2.83 -18.84 -2.04
N TRP A 117 2.46 -19.60 -1.00
CA TRP A 117 1.23 -20.36 -0.96
C TRP A 117 -0.03 -19.50 -1.17
N ASP A 118 -0.07 -18.27 -0.67
CA ASP A 118 -1.24 -17.38 -0.83
C ASP A 118 -1.51 -17.10 -2.31
N PHE A 119 -0.47 -16.79 -3.06
CA PHE A 119 -0.57 -16.50 -4.48
C PHE A 119 -0.86 -17.75 -5.30
N ASP A 120 -0.18 -18.85 -5.02
CA ASP A 120 -0.39 -20.13 -5.70
C ASP A 120 -1.82 -20.64 -5.44
N HIS A 121 -2.34 -20.42 -4.22
CA HIS A 121 -3.74 -20.74 -3.90
C HIS A 121 -4.71 -19.85 -4.68
N TRP A 122 -4.44 -18.57 -4.84
CA TRP A 122 -5.27 -17.70 -5.68
C TRP A 122 -5.31 -18.18 -7.12
N ALA A 123 -4.19 -18.58 -7.68
CA ALA A 123 -4.14 -19.15 -9.02
C ALA A 123 -4.95 -20.45 -9.11
N ALA A 124 -4.85 -21.33 -8.10
CA ALA A 124 -5.61 -22.59 -8.03
C ALA A 124 -7.12 -22.36 -7.95
N LEU A 125 -7.56 -21.24 -7.40
CA LEU A 125 -8.99 -20.83 -7.40
C LEU A 125 -9.46 -20.28 -8.75
N GLY A 126 -8.64 -20.32 -9.80
CA GLY A 126 -8.97 -19.90 -11.15
C GLY A 126 -8.45 -18.50 -11.55
N ASN A 127 -7.69 -17.82 -10.71
CA ASN A 127 -7.09 -16.53 -11.01
C ASN A 127 -5.75 -16.72 -11.74
N GLN A 128 -5.79 -17.00 -13.02
CA GLN A 128 -4.60 -17.23 -13.84
C GLN A 128 -3.66 -16.02 -13.80
N GLY A 129 -2.33 -16.29 -13.70
CA GLY A 129 -1.31 -15.25 -13.63
C GLY A 129 -1.14 -14.62 -12.23
N TRP A 130 -1.81 -15.17 -11.21
CA TRP A 130 -1.65 -14.75 -9.81
C TRP A 130 -0.82 -15.72 -8.97
N ASP A 131 -0.23 -16.75 -9.58
CA ASP A 131 0.77 -17.59 -8.90
C ASP A 131 2.01 -16.76 -8.51
N TYR A 132 2.78 -17.25 -7.52
CA TYR A 132 3.92 -16.51 -6.99
C TYR A 132 4.97 -16.20 -8.06
N ALA A 133 5.24 -17.13 -8.97
CA ALA A 133 6.20 -16.93 -10.04
C ALA A 133 5.77 -15.79 -10.99
N SER A 134 4.47 -15.65 -11.24
CA SER A 134 3.90 -14.59 -12.07
C SER A 134 3.91 -13.22 -11.38
N VAL A 135 3.75 -13.16 -10.05
CA VAL A 135 3.69 -11.88 -9.32
C VAL A 135 5.06 -11.40 -8.82
N LEU A 136 6.02 -12.28 -8.59
CA LEU A 136 7.37 -11.95 -8.13
C LEU A 136 8.07 -10.88 -8.97
N PRO A 137 8.02 -10.90 -10.32
CA PRO A 137 8.63 -9.85 -11.14
C PRO A 137 8.11 -8.44 -10.84
N TYR A 138 6.85 -8.31 -10.41
CA TYR A 138 6.28 -7.02 -10.05
C TYR A 138 6.78 -6.54 -8.68
N PHE A 139 7.00 -7.43 -7.73
CA PHE A 139 7.67 -7.09 -6.47
C PHE A 139 9.09 -6.63 -6.72
N LEU A 140 9.86 -7.35 -7.53
CA LEU A 140 11.22 -6.97 -7.90
C LEU A 140 11.27 -5.63 -8.64
N LYS A 141 10.29 -5.35 -9.50
CA LYS A 141 10.26 -4.12 -10.32
C LYS A 141 10.19 -2.84 -9.49
N HIS A 142 9.51 -2.86 -8.35
CA HIS A 142 9.34 -1.63 -7.55
C HIS A 142 10.33 -1.54 -6.38
N GLU A 143 10.93 -2.63 -5.96
CA GLU A 143 11.81 -2.70 -4.80
C GLU A 143 13.21 -2.14 -5.09
N ARG A 144 13.74 -1.34 -4.16
CA ARG A 144 15.14 -0.97 -4.04
C ARG A 144 15.64 -1.42 -2.67
N GLN A 145 16.12 -2.68 -2.63
CA GLN A 145 16.57 -3.31 -1.39
C GLN A 145 17.98 -2.84 -1.02
N GLN A 146 18.17 -2.41 0.22
CA GLN A 146 19.46 -1.99 0.75
C GLN A 146 20.50 -3.12 0.74
N ARG A 147 20.08 -4.36 0.96
CA ARG A 147 20.94 -5.55 0.98
C ARG A 147 21.42 -5.98 -0.41
N GLY A 148 20.92 -5.35 -1.46
CA GLY A 148 21.28 -5.61 -2.85
C GLY A 148 20.36 -6.60 -3.54
N LYS A 149 20.79 -7.05 -4.72
CA LYS A 149 20.02 -7.90 -5.62
C LYS A 149 20.18 -9.39 -5.32
N SER A 150 19.10 -10.14 -5.41
CA SER A 150 19.07 -11.60 -5.32
C SER A 150 17.98 -12.19 -6.23
N ALA A 151 17.69 -13.48 -6.11
CA ALA A 151 16.54 -14.09 -6.79
C ALA A 151 15.20 -13.52 -6.30
N PHE A 152 15.15 -13.03 -5.06
CA PHE A 152 13.95 -12.52 -4.39
C PHE A 152 13.95 -11.00 -4.21
N HIS A 153 15.03 -10.31 -4.50
CA HIS A 153 15.22 -8.88 -4.28
C HIS A 153 15.80 -8.16 -5.48
N ASN A 154 15.49 -6.85 -5.58
CA ASN A 154 16.08 -5.96 -6.57
C ASN A 154 16.55 -4.67 -5.88
N ASP A 155 17.57 -4.04 -6.43
CA ASP A 155 18.20 -2.82 -5.91
C ASP A 155 17.96 -1.58 -6.82
N ALA A 156 17.19 -1.74 -7.90
CA ALA A 156 16.99 -0.71 -8.92
C ALA A 156 15.56 -0.15 -8.99
N GLY A 157 14.67 -0.57 -8.07
CA GLY A 157 13.30 -0.07 -8.03
C GLY A 157 13.18 1.34 -7.43
N THR A 158 11.95 1.80 -7.26
CA THR A 158 11.64 3.17 -6.79
C THR A 158 11.25 3.23 -5.32
N MET A 159 10.99 2.09 -4.68
CA MET A 159 10.61 1.99 -3.28
C MET A 159 11.78 1.48 -2.45
N ASP A 160 12.29 2.33 -1.57
CA ASP A 160 13.36 1.96 -0.65
C ASP A 160 12.87 0.94 0.37
N VAL A 161 13.60 -0.18 0.47
CA VAL A 161 13.45 -1.18 1.51
C VAL A 161 14.77 -1.29 2.24
N VAL A 162 14.76 -0.91 3.50
CA VAL A 162 15.96 -0.77 4.32
C VAL A 162 15.82 -1.57 5.60
N ASP A 163 16.95 -2.01 6.13
CA ASP A 163 17.00 -2.58 7.46
C ASP A 163 16.76 -1.50 8.51
N THR A 164 16.08 -1.87 9.60
CA THR A 164 15.98 -0.95 10.74
C THR A 164 17.35 -0.74 11.36
N ASN A 165 17.70 0.52 11.60
CA ASN A 165 18.91 0.87 12.33
C ASN A 165 18.68 0.98 13.86
N PHE A 166 17.48 0.65 14.31
CA PHE A 166 17.11 0.68 15.71
C PHE A 166 17.08 -0.74 16.26
N HIS A 167 17.95 -1.01 17.22
CA HIS A 167 18.01 -2.26 17.97
C HIS A 167 17.24 -2.11 19.29
N PHE A 168 16.25 -2.95 19.47
CA PHE A 168 15.46 -3.01 20.68
C PHE A 168 15.80 -4.26 21.49
N PRO A 169 16.51 -4.15 22.62
CA PRO A 169 17.02 -5.28 23.36
C PRO A 169 15.97 -6.37 23.70
N PRO A 170 14.71 -6.04 24.06
CA PRO A 170 13.69 -7.06 24.25
C PRO A 170 13.37 -7.87 22.99
N SER A 171 13.40 -7.26 21.79
CA SER A 171 13.17 -7.97 20.52
C SER A 171 14.32 -8.93 20.23
N GLU A 172 15.56 -8.50 20.47
CA GLU A 172 16.75 -9.37 20.30
C GLU A 172 16.71 -10.55 21.27
N ALA A 173 16.35 -10.30 22.52
CA ALA A 173 16.17 -11.35 23.53
C ALA A 173 15.08 -12.34 23.14
N PHE A 174 13.96 -11.86 22.57
CA PHE A 174 12.88 -12.71 22.07
C PHE A 174 13.35 -13.60 20.92
N VAL A 175 14.00 -13.03 19.91
CA VAL A 175 14.54 -13.79 18.76
C VAL A 175 15.53 -14.85 19.23
N LYS A 176 16.44 -14.48 20.15
CA LYS A 176 17.38 -15.42 20.74
C LYS A 176 16.67 -16.57 21.48
N ALA A 177 15.67 -16.27 22.29
CA ALA A 177 14.88 -17.27 23.00
C ALA A 177 14.14 -18.21 22.05
N CYS A 178 13.63 -17.72 20.92
CA CYS A 178 13.04 -18.55 19.88
C CYS A 178 14.07 -19.53 19.29
N GLY A 179 15.28 -19.06 18.99
CA GLY A 179 16.38 -19.93 18.54
C GLY A 179 16.74 -20.99 19.57
N GLU A 180 16.83 -20.63 20.85
CA GLU A 180 17.09 -21.57 21.96
C GLU A 180 15.95 -22.60 22.12
N ALA A 181 14.72 -22.23 21.78
CA ALA A 181 13.56 -23.12 21.76
C ALA A 181 13.47 -24.01 20.49
N GLY A 182 14.42 -23.91 19.57
CA GLY A 182 14.52 -24.75 18.37
C GLY A 182 13.82 -24.19 17.14
N PHE A 183 13.35 -22.94 17.15
CA PHE A 183 12.83 -22.29 15.96
C PHE A 183 13.99 -21.84 15.06
N ALA A 184 13.84 -22.06 13.75
CA ALA A 184 14.80 -21.56 12.76
C ALA A 184 14.80 -20.03 12.78
N LEU A 185 16.01 -19.44 12.77
CA LEU A 185 16.16 -18.00 12.59
C LEU A 185 16.04 -17.66 11.11
N ASN A 186 15.30 -16.61 10.79
CA ASN A 186 15.14 -16.13 9.43
C ASN A 186 15.38 -14.61 9.41
N ASP A 187 16.41 -14.21 8.67
CA ASP A 187 16.79 -12.80 8.51
C ASP A 187 16.06 -12.12 7.34
N ASP A 188 15.28 -12.87 6.57
CA ASP A 188 14.63 -12.38 5.36
C ASP A 188 13.29 -13.06 5.10
N PHE A 189 12.22 -12.43 5.60
CA PHE A 189 10.84 -12.89 5.37
C PHE A 189 10.35 -12.78 3.93
N ASN A 190 11.08 -12.10 3.05
CA ASN A 190 10.74 -11.97 1.64
C ASN A 190 11.66 -12.81 0.75
N GLY A 191 12.51 -13.64 1.36
CA GLY A 191 13.45 -14.54 0.71
C GLY A 191 12.84 -15.89 0.30
N ALA A 192 13.71 -16.90 0.27
CA ALA A 192 13.32 -18.26 -0.12
C ALA A 192 12.46 -18.96 0.94
N GLU A 193 12.64 -18.63 2.20
CA GLU A 193 11.92 -19.17 3.34
C GLU A 193 11.14 -18.05 4.05
N GLN A 194 9.85 -18.34 4.34
CA GLN A 194 8.95 -17.35 4.92
C GLN A 194 8.19 -17.95 6.10
#